data_a7e6b54771d6cccb1643474996b22407
#
_entry.id   a7e6b54771d6cccb1643474996b22407
#
_cell.length_a   1.000
_cell.length_b   1.000
_cell.length_c   1.000
_cell.angle_alpha   90.00
_cell.angle_beta   90.00
_cell.angle_gamma   90.00
#
_symmetry.space_group_name_H-M   'P 1'
#
loop_
_entity.id
_entity.type
_entity.pdbx_description
1 polymer ?
#
loop_
_entity_poly.entity_id
_entity_poly.type
_entity_poly.pdbx_seq_one_letter_code
_entity_poly.pdbx_strand_id
1 'polypeptide(L)'
;MLDQLTVTPARLATAATNIQAAATAIDAILEQLDDDAKTLRSQWSGDAQIAFDAARLRFSDSLESRTEAVRKICAALDNLADAYSNIDLESARALGVSA
;
A
#
# COMPACT_ATOMS: atom_id res chain seq x y z
N MET A 1 -4.83 -3.44 29.01
CA MET A 1 -3.41 -3.25 28.71
C MET A 1 -2.93 -4.17 27.63
N LEU A 2 -2.83 -5.45 27.90
CA LEU A 2 -2.42 -6.41 26.89
C LEU A 2 -3.43 -6.52 25.74
N ASP A 3 -4.66 -6.18 26.02
CA ASP A 3 -5.70 -6.18 25.00
C ASP A 3 -5.35 -5.30 23.83
N GLN A 4 -4.68 -4.20 24.12
CA GLN A 4 -4.29 -3.24 23.10
C GLN A 4 -3.24 -3.82 22.15
N LEU A 5 -2.55 -4.84 22.61
CA LEU A 5 -1.50 -5.47 21.85
C LEU A 5 -1.99 -6.75 21.18
N THR A 6 -3.26 -7.07 21.35
CA THR A 6 -3.80 -8.26 20.74
C THR A 6 -3.92 -8.06 19.24
N VAL A 7 -3.06 -8.77 18.52
CA VAL A 7 -3.02 -8.72 17.07
C VAL A 7 -3.23 -10.13 16.57
N THR A 8 -4.24 -10.32 15.76
CA THR A 8 -4.53 -11.63 15.19
C THR A 8 -4.06 -11.68 13.75
N PRO A 9 -3.72 -12.87 13.24
CA PRO A 9 -3.38 -13.02 11.83
C PRO A 9 -4.48 -12.49 10.91
N ALA A 10 -5.74 -12.70 11.27
CA ALA A 10 -6.86 -12.21 10.49
C ALA A 10 -6.87 -10.68 10.41
N ARG A 11 -6.56 -10.01 11.51
CA ARG A 11 -6.49 -8.54 11.52
C ARG A 11 -5.34 -8.02 10.69
N LEU A 12 -4.20 -8.69 10.73
CA LEU A 12 -3.06 -8.30 9.92
C LEU A 12 -3.36 -8.45 8.44
N ALA A 13 -3.99 -9.56 8.06
CA ALA A 13 -4.37 -9.79 6.67
C ALA A 13 -5.42 -8.78 6.21
N THR A 14 -6.38 -8.44 7.06
CA THR A 14 -7.39 -7.44 6.75
C THR A 14 -6.75 -6.07 6.56
N ALA A 15 -5.78 -5.72 7.42
CA ALA A 15 -5.06 -4.45 7.30
C ALA A 15 -4.33 -4.37 5.97
N ALA A 16 -3.65 -5.44 5.57
CA ALA A 16 -2.94 -5.49 4.30
C ALA A 16 -3.90 -5.31 3.13
N THR A 17 -5.05 -5.98 3.17
CA THR A 17 -6.07 -5.87 2.13
C THR A 17 -6.61 -4.44 2.05
N ASN A 18 -6.88 -3.81 3.19
CA ASN A 18 -7.39 -2.45 3.24
C ASN A 18 -6.37 -1.45 2.71
N ILE A 19 -5.11 -1.63 3.06
CA ILE A 19 -4.04 -0.76 2.57
C ILE A 19 -3.91 -0.89 1.06
N GLN A 20 -3.96 -2.10 0.56
CA GLN A 20 -3.86 -2.35 -0.88
C GLN A 20 -5.05 -1.74 -1.62
N ALA A 21 -6.25 -1.88 -1.09
CA ALA A 21 -7.45 -1.32 -1.70
C ALA A 21 -7.40 0.20 -1.73
N ALA A 22 -6.93 0.82 -0.63
CA ALA A 22 -6.78 2.27 -0.58
C ALA A 22 -5.73 2.76 -1.57
N ALA A 23 -4.61 2.05 -1.69
CA ALA A 23 -3.56 2.39 -2.64
C ALA A 23 -4.07 2.32 -4.07
N THR A 24 -4.82 1.28 -4.40
CA THR A 24 -5.41 1.12 -5.73
C THR A 24 -6.39 2.26 -6.05
N ALA A 25 -7.20 2.66 -5.07
CA ALA A 25 -8.14 3.76 -5.26
C ALA A 25 -7.39 5.08 -5.49
N ILE A 26 -6.34 5.32 -4.75
CA ILE A 26 -5.51 6.52 -4.92
C ILE A 26 -4.86 6.53 -6.30
N ASP A 27 -4.33 5.40 -6.74
CA ASP A 27 -3.70 5.28 -8.05
C ASP A 27 -4.69 5.63 -9.16
N ALA A 28 -5.93 5.17 -9.06
CA ALA A 28 -6.95 5.48 -10.04
C ALA A 28 -7.26 6.98 -10.10
N ILE A 29 -7.34 7.63 -8.94
CA ILE A 29 -7.57 9.07 -8.86
C ILE A 29 -6.39 9.82 -9.50
N LEU A 30 -5.17 9.39 -9.23
CA LEU A 30 -3.98 10.04 -9.75
C LEU A 30 -3.85 9.88 -11.26
N GLU A 31 -4.26 8.73 -11.80
CA GLU A 31 -4.31 8.52 -13.25
C GLU A 31 -5.29 9.47 -13.91
N GLN A 32 -6.46 9.64 -13.31
CA GLN A 32 -7.45 10.57 -13.81
C GLN A 32 -6.93 12.01 -13.79
N LEU A 33 -6.26 12.37 -12.71
CA LEU A 33 -5.68 13.69 -12.58
C LEU A 33 -4.59 13.94 -13.62
N ASP A 34 -3.79 12.92 -13.91
CA ASP A 34 -2.76 12.99 -14.93
C ASP A 34 -3.37 13.20 -16.33
N ASP A 35 -4.45 12.49 -16.62
CA ASP A 35 -5.16 12.64 -17.89
C ASP A 35 -5.74 14.04 -18.03
N ASP A 36 -6.33 14.58 -16.98
CA ASP A 36 -6.87 15.93 -16.97
C ASP A 36 -5.76 16.95 -17.20
N ALA A 37 -4.62 16.74 -16.56
CA ALA A 37 -3.47 17.63 -16.72
C ALA A 37 -2.92 17.59 -18.14
N LYS A 38 -2.89 16.43 -18.77
CA LYS A 38 -2.47 16.30 -20.17
C LYS A 38 -3.37 17.09 -21.10
N THR A 39 -4.66 17.07 -20.84
CA THR A 39 -5.61 17.83 -21.62
C THR A 39 -5.35 19.34 -21.49
N LEU A 40 -5.10 19.80 -20.26
CA LEU A 40 -4.77 21.21 -20.03
C LEU A 40 -3.44 21.59 -20.67
N ARG A 41 -2.49 20.69 -20.65
CA ARG A 41 -1.16 20.92 -21.21
C ARG A 41 -1.24 21.34 -22.68
N SER A 42 -2.17 20.79 -23.42
CA SER A 42 -2.31 21.11 -24.84
C SER A 42 -2.64 22.58 -25.09
N GLN A 43 -3.09 23.30 -24.09
CA GLN A 43 -3.48 24.70 -24.19
C GLN A 43 -2.37 25.65 -23.68
N TRP A 44 -1.25 25.10 -23.25
CA TRP A 44 -0.17 25.89 -22.66
C TRP A 44 0.90 26.25 -23.68
N SER A 45 1.68 27.29 -23.38
CA SER A 45 2.84 27.65 -24.19
C SER A 45 3.95 26.62 -24.01
N GLY A 46 4.94 26.67 -24.92
CA GLY A 46 6.05 25.72 -24.89
C GLY A 46 6.81 25.69 -23.57
N ASP A 47 7.08 26.88 -22.99
CA ASP A 47 7.81 26.94 -21.72
C ASP A 47 7.01 26.30 -20.58
N ALA A 48 5.71 26.55 -20.55
CA ALA A 48 4.84 25.96 -19.55
C ALA A 48 4.75 24.44 -19.74
N GLN A 49 4.74 23.96 -20.98
CA GLN A 49 4.73 22.54 -21.26
C GLN A 49 6.00 21.84 -20.77
N ILE A 50 7.15 22.48 -20.96
CA ILE A 50 8.43 21.94 -20.49
C ILE A 50 8.43 21.86 -18.97
N ALA A 51 7.97 22.90 -18.30
CA ALA A 51 7.91 22.92 -16.83
C ALA A 51 6.95 21.84 -16.32
N PHE A 52 5.82 21.65 -16.98
CA PHE A 52 4.85 20.61 -16.62
C PHE A 52 5.46 19.22 -16.78
N ASP A 53 6.16 18.99 -17.91
CA ASP A 53 6.75 17.68 -18.18
C ASP A 53 7.79 17.32 -17.12
N ALA A 54 8.61 18.28 -16.70
CA ALA A 54 9.59 18.06 -15.64
C ALA A 54 8.91 17.74 -14.30
N ALA A 55 7.86 18.48 -13.96
CA ALA A 55 7.12 18.25 -12.73
C ALA A 55 6.44 16.88 -12.77
N ARG A 56 5.92 16.48 -13.91
CA ARG A 56 5.25 15.20 -14.09
C ARG A 56 6.20 14.03 -13.89
N LEU A 57 7.44 14.14 -14.40
CA LEU A 57 8.44 13.11 -14.19
C LEU A 57 8.74 12.92 -12.71
N ARG A 58 8.93 14.02 -11.97
CA ARG A 58 9.18 13.94 -10.53
C ARG A 58 7.98 13.33 -9.79
N PHE A 59 6.79 13.66 -10.22
CA PHE A 59 5.57 13.11 -9.63
C PHE A 59 5.47 11.60 -9.88
N SER A 60 5.77 11.15 -11.10
CA SER A 60 5.76 9.74 -11.44
C SER A 60 6.77 8.95 -10.59
N ASP A 61 7.97 9.50 -10.40
CA ASP A 61 8.98 8.87 -9.57
C ASP A 61 8.50 8.74 -8.12
N SER A 62 7.85 9.77 -7.60
CA SER A 62 7.29 9.74 -6.25
C SER A 62 6.20 8.69 -6.13
N LEU A 63 5.37 8.52 -7.15
CA LEU A 63 4.32 7.51 -7.15
C LEU A 63 4.89 6.11 -7.16
N GLU A 64 5.93 5.88 -7.94
CA GLU A 64 6.60 4.57 -7.97
C GLU A 64 7.18 4.23 -6.61
N SER A 65 7.82 5.21 -5.96
CA SER A 65 8.37 5.01 -4.62
C SER A 65 7.28 4.68 -3.61
N ARG A 66 6.14 5.35 -3.71
CA ARG A 66 5.01 5.07 -2.82
C ARG A 66 4.46 3.67 -3.07
N THR A 67 4.29 3.29 -4.33
CA THR A 67 3.77 1.97 -4.69
C THR A 67 4.68 0.88 -4.14
N GLU A 68 5.98 1.07 -4.25
CA GLU A 68 6.95 0.11 -3.73
C GLU A 68 6.88 0.02 -2.21
N ALA A 69 6.74 1.17 -1.53
CA ALA A 69 6.63 1.21 -0.07
C ALA A 69 5.36 0.48 0.39
N VAL A 70 4.24 0.71 -0.28
CA VAL A 70 2.97 0.04 0.06
C VAL A 70 3.11 -1.47 -0.14
N ARG A 71 3.74 -1.89 -1.23
CA ARG A 71 3.96 -3.31 -1.49
C ARG A 71 4.77 -3.96 -0.39
N LYS A 72 5.82 -3.28 0.07
CA LYS A 72 6.67 -3.79 1.15
C LYS A 72 5.92 -3.87 2.46
N ILE A 73 5.08 -2.87 2.75
CA ILE A 73 4.26 -2.87 3.97
C ILE A 73 3.28 -4.03 3.94
N CYS A 74 2.60 -4.24 2.83
CA CYS A 74 1.64 -5.34 2.71
C CYS A 74 2.33 -6.69 2.84
N ALA A 75 3.49 -6.86 2.21
CA ALA A 75 4.26 -8.09 2.33
C ALA A 75 4.68 -8.34 3.78
N ALA A 76 5.11 -7.29 4.48
CA ALA A 76 5.49 -7.41 5.88
C ALA A 76 4.29 -7.81 6.75
N LEU A 77 3.12 -7.24 6.49
CA LEU A 77 1.91 -7.60 7.23
C LEU A 77 1.51 -9.04 6.99
N ASP A 78 1.59 -9.51 5.75
CA ASP A 78 1.29 -10.89 5.43
C ASP A 78 2.27 -11.85 6.10
N ASN A 79 3.55 -11.49 6.11
CA ASN A 79 4.58 -12.29 6.78
C ASN A 79 4.34 -12.34 8.29
N LEU A 80 3.93 -11.23 8.88
CA LEU A 80 3.58 -11.20 10.30
C LEU A 80 2.35 -12.06 10.58
N ALA A 81 1.36 -12.03 9.71
CA ALA A 81 0.17 -12.85 9.87
C ALA A 81 0.54 -14.33 9.88
N ASP A 82 1.41 -14.74 8.96
CA ASP A 82 1.87 -16.12 8.89
C ASP A 82 2.66 -16.50 10.14
N ALA A 83 3.53 -15.60 10.60
CA ALA A 83 4.32 -15.85 11.80
C ALA A 83 3.45 -16.01 13.03
N TYR A 84 2.44 -15.16 13.20
CA TYR A 84 1.52 -15.27 14.33
C TYR A 84 0.69 -16.54 14.26
N SER A 85 0.27 -16.95 13.07
CA SER A 85 -0.45 -18.21 12.91
C SER A 85 0.39 -19.40 13.34
N ASN A 86 1.66 -19.41 12.95
CA ASN A 86 2.57 -20.50 13.32
C ASN A 86 2.82 -20.53 14.81
N ILE A 87 3.00 -19.36 15.44
CA ILE A 87 3.20 -19.28 16.88
C ILE A 87 1.98 -19.81 17.61
N ASP A 88 0.79 -19.46 17.18
CA ASP A 88 -0.44 -19.93 17.80
C ASP A 88 -0.56 -21.45 17.73
N LEU A 89 -0.23 -22.03 16.58
CA LEU A 89 -0.24 -23.48 16.42
C LEU A 89 0.75 -24.16 17.35
N GLU A 90 1.95 -23.64 17.43
CA GLU A 90 2.98 -24.20 18.30
C GLU A 90 2.58 -24.09 19.76
N SER A 91 2.00 -22.98 20.15
CA SER A 91 1.55 -22.79 21.52
C SER A 91 0.45 -23.76 21.88
N ALA A 92 -0.49 -23.97 20.96
CA ALA A 92 -1.57 -24.93 21.18
C ALA A 92 -1.03 -26.34 21.37
N ARG A 93 -0.07 -26.74 20.55
CA ARG A 93 0.56 -28.06 20.67
C ARG A 93 1.31 -28.21 21.97
N ALA A 94 2.05 -27.18 22.35
CA ALA A 94 2.84 -27.20 23.59
C ALA A 94 1.96 -27.32 24.81
N LEU A 95 0.76 -26.78 24.76
CA LEU A 95 -0.20 -26.85 25.86
C LEU A 95 -1.04 -28.14 25.84
N GLY A 96 -0.84 -28.96 24.85
CA GLY A 96 -1.62 -30.21 24.72
C GLY A 96 -3.03 -29.98 24.21
N VAL A 97 -3.30 -28.82 23.70
CA VAL A 97 -4.60 -28.48 23.13
C VAL A 97 -4.52 -28.83 21.65
N SER A 98 -4.66 -30.03 21.34
CA SER A 98 -4.57 -30.46 19.96
C SER A 98 -5.95 -30.57 19.35
N ALA A 99 -5.96 -30.53 18.08
CA ALA A 99 -7.18 -30.74 17.35
C ALA A 99 -7.62 -32.17 17.46
#